data_3c1f1b03db30c8a589bf50534d782787
#
_entry.id   3c1f1b03db30c8a589bf50534d782787
#
_cell.length_a   1.000
_cell.length_b   1.000
_cell.length_c   1.000
_cell.angle_alpha   90.00
_cell.angle_beta   90.00
_cell.angle_gamma   90.00
#
_symmetry.space_group_name_H-M   'P 1'
#
loop_
_entity.id
_entity.type
_entity.pdbx_description
1 polymer ?
#
loop_
_entity_poly.entity_id
_entity_poly.type
_entity_poly.pdbx_seq_one_letter_code
_entity_poly.pdbx_strand_id
1 'polypeptide(L)'
;MPNTNDLIQNILSDMRVELAEMFDRNFERKGFFGSKWKPRKNKKAKGSLLHVTGKMRRSIRAVVRGRGVHFSSPLPYTELHNTGGKFTQTVRTHSRTNKRTGKTYTVRSHSRTMEMPQRQFIGDSPEVQRAAKQIVHENIVGFFDNLAKEIRQ
;
A
#
# COMPACT_ATOMS: atom_id res chain seq x y z
N MET A 1 -30.98 9.88 19.93
CA MET A 1 -31.29 8.75 19.04
C MET A 1 -30.12 8.44 18.12
N PRO A 2 -29.70 7.20 18.00
CA PRO A 2 -28.65 6.80 17.06
C PRO A 2 -29.04 7.22 15.63
N ASN A 3 -28.11 7.84 14.91
CA ASN A 3 -28.33 8.35 13.57
C ASN A 3 -27.68 7.42 12.54
N THR A 4 -28.37 7.14 11.45
CA THR A 4 -27.82 6.31 10.35
C THR A 4 -26.55 6.91 9.72
N ASN A 5 -26.41 8.24 9.70
CA ASN A 5 -25.19 8.86 9.23
C ASN A 5 -24.00 8.56 10.15
N ASP A 6 -24.24 8.54 11.47
CA ASP A 6 -23.20 8.21 12.44
C ASP A 6 -22.79 6.73 12.28
N LEU A 7 -23.74 5.83 12.04
CA LEU A 7 -23.44 4.44 11.72
C LEU A 7 -22.53 4.31 10.50
N ILE A 8 -22.84 5.01 9.40
CA ILE A 8 -22.00 5.00 8.20
C ILE A 8 -20.60 5.55 8.48
N GLN A 9 -20.51 6.65 9.23
CA GLN A 9 -19.21 7.25 9.56
C GLN A 9 -18.37 6.34 10.46
N ASN A 10 -18.98 5.65 11.42
CA ASN A 10 -18.30 4.67 12.26
C ASN A 10 -17.77 3.51 11.42
N ILE A 11 -18.60 2.91 10.55
CA ILE A 11 -18.18 1.85 9.62
C ILE A 11 -16.96 2.30 8.79
N LEU A 12 -17.02 3.49 8.20
CA LEU A 12 -15.94 4.00 7.36
C LEU A 12 -14.68 4.31 8.17
N SER A 13 -14.82 4.79 9.40
CA SER A 13 -13.69 5.04 10.31
C SER A 13 -13.00 3.75 10.70
N ASP A 14 -13.78 2.73 11.08
CA ASP A 14 -13.24 1.42 11.45
C ASP A 14 -12.57 0.72 10.25
N MET A 15 -13.22 0.78 9.07
CA MET A 15 -12.60 0.29 7.83
C MET A 15 -11.27 1.00 7.53
N ARG A 16 -11.21 2.32 7.71
CA ARG A 16 -9.97 3.08 7.49
C ARG A 16 -8.83 2.58 8.37
N VAL A 17 -9.11 2.31 9.63
CA VAL A 17 -8.09 1.85 10.60
C VAL A 17 -7.69 0.40 10.29
N GLU A 18 -8.65 -0.50 10.22
CA GLU A 18 -8.40 -1.93 10.05
C GLU A 18 -7.72 -2.25 8.71
N LEU A 19 -8.23 -1.70 7.61
CA LEU A 19 -7.63 -1.93 6.29
C LEU A 19 -6.23 -1.31 6.18
N ALA A 20 -5.99 -0.14 6.79
CA ALA A 20 -4.66 0.45 6.83
C ALA A 20 -3.66 -0.46 7.56
N GLU A 21 -4.07 -1.05 8.69
CA GLU A 21 -3.25 -1.99 9.44
C GLU A 21 -3.01 -3.29 8.67
N MET A 22 -4.04 -3.85 8.03
CA MET A 22 -3.91 -5.05 7.20
C MET A 22 -2.90 -4.85 6.06
N PHE A 23 -2.95 -3.70 5.39
CA PHE A 23 -2.02 -3.37 4.30
C PHE A 23 -0.61 -3.06 4.82
N ASP A 24 -0.47 -2.45 5.98
CA ASP A 24 0.82 -2.21 6.62
C ASP A 24 1.53 -3.53 6.97
N ARG A 25 0.79 -4.51 7.48
CA ARG A 25 1.30 -5.87 7.77
C ARG A 25 1.81 -6.61 6.53
N ASN A 26 1.36 -6.26 5.31
CA ASN A 26 1.88 -6.84 4.08
C ASN A 26 3.37 -6.53 3.85
N PHE A 27 3.86 -5.38 4.33
CA PHE A 27 5.29 -5.06 4.30
C PHE A 27 6.12 -5.94 5.24
N GLU A 28 5.58 -6.32 6.38
CA GLU A 28 6.23 -7.24 7.32
C GLU A 28 6.26 -8.67 6.78
N ARG A 29 5.15 -9.11 6.23
CA ARG A 29 5.01 -10.44 5.59
C ARG A 29 5.80 -10.56 4.29
N LYS A 30 6.20 -9.44 3.67
CA LYS A 30 6.82 -9.36 2.33
C LYS A 30 5.97 -10.04 1.27
N GLY A 31 4.68 -9.76 1.30
CA GLY A 31 3.68 -10.38 0.45
C GLY A 31 2.34 -9.65 0.52
N PHE A 32 1.43 -10.02 -0.35
CA PHE A 32 0.05 -9.58 -0.31
C PHE A 32 -0.78 -10.72 0.28
N PHE A 33 -1.12 -10.59 1.54
CA PHE A 33 -1.73 -11.65 2.36
C PHE A 33 -0.97 -12.99 2.23
N GLY A 34 -1.54 -14.02 1.62
CA GLY A 34 -0.89 -15.32 1.44
C GLY A 34 0.15 -15.40 0.32
N SER A 35 0.21 -14.41 -0.58
CA SER A 35 1.07 -14.40 -1.76
C SER A 35 2.39 -13.66 -1.50
N LYS A 36 3.51 -14.38 -1.43
CA LYS A 36 4.83 -13.77 -1.23
C LYS A 36 5.27 -12.94 -2.44
N TRP A 37 5.91 -11.80 -2.20
CA TRP A 37 6.48 -10.96 -3.26
C TRP A 37 7.68 -11.64 -3.93
N LYS A 38 7.80 -11.41 -5.24
CA LYS A 38 8.97 -11.83 -6.00
C LYS A 38 10.24 -11.21 -5.40
N PRO A 39 11.30 -11.99 -5.16
CA PRO A 39 12.54 -11.50 -4.61
C PRO A 39 13.19 -10.47 -5.53
N ARG A 40 14.09 -9.66 -4.99
CA ARG A 40 14.86 -8.72 -5.81
C ARG A 40 15.91 -9.45 -6.63
N LYS A 41 16.17 -8.96 -7.86
CA LYS A 41 17.23 -9.52 -8.72
C LYS A 41 18.63 -9.31 -8.10
N ASN A 42 18.86 -8.17 -7.48
CA ASN A 42 20.14 -7.87 -6.80
C ASN A 42 20.15 -8.45 -5.39
N LYS A 43 20.73 -9.62 -5.21
CA LYS A 43 20.87 -10.30 -3.91
C LYS A 43 21.81 -9.59 -2.92
N LYS A 44 22.72 -8.72 -3.43
CA LYS A 44 23.66 -7.94 -2.60
C LYS A 44 23.08 -6.65 -2.05
N ALA A 45 21.88 -6.25 -2.47
CA ALA A 45 21.24 -5.03 -2.00
C ALA A 45 20.85 -5.16 -0.51
N LYS A 46 21.26 -4.19 0.28
CA LYS A 46 21.00 -4.13 1.72
C LYS A 46 19.53 -3.79 2.00
N GLY A 47 19.08 -4.12 3.21
CA GLY A 47 17.74 -3.82 3.72
C GLY A 47 16.67 -4.81 3.26
N SER A 48 15.50 -4.72 3.86
CA SER A 48 14.34 -5.56 3.56
C SER A 48 13.70 -5.16 2.23
N LEU A 49 12.99 -6.10 1.59
CA LEU A 49 12.27 -5.85 0.34
C LEU A 49 11.16 -4.80 0.58
N LEU A 50 11.16 -3.74 -0.22
CA LEU A 50 10.29 -2.55 -0.10
C LEU A 50 10.35 -1.81 1.24
N HIS A 51 11.24 -2.20 2.15
CA HIS A 51 11.38 -1.60 3.48
C HIS A 51 12.86 -1.36 3.83
N VAL A 52 13.57 -0.59 2.98
CA VAL A 52 14.97 -0.21 3.25
C VAL A 52 15.01 0.93 4.29
N THR A 53 14.28 2.01 4.03
CA THR A 53 14.15 3.18 4.92
C THR A 53 12.76 3.29 5.55
N GLY A 54 11.82 2.45 5.14
CA GLY A 54 10.41 2.55 5.53
C GLY A 54 9.65 3.75 4.95
N LYS A 55 10.31 4.58 4.12
CA LYS A 55 9.70 5.80 3.58
C LYS A 55 8.41 5.53 2.81
N MET A 56 8.41 4.52 1.95
CA MET A 56 7.23 4.14 1.17
C MET A 56 6.10 3.63 2.06
N ARG A 57 6.38 2.74 3.00
CA ARG A 57 5.41 2.22 3.97
C ARG A 57 4.74 3.37 4.74
N ARG A 58 5.53 4.32 5.28
CA ARG A 58 5.02 5.48 6.04
C ARG A 58 4.34 6.55 5.18
N SER A 59 4.51 6.51 3.86
CA SER A 59 3.87 7.47 2.96
C SER A 59 2.42 7.14 2.61
N ILE A 60 2.00 5.91 2.88
CA ILE A 60 0.64 5.44 2.60
C ILE A 60 -0.31 6.09 3.60
N ARG A 61 -1.35 6.72 3.08
CA ARG A 61 -2.39 7.40 3.86
C ARG A 61 -3.75 6.81 3.50
N ALA A 62 -4.55 6.55 4.53
CA ALA A 62 -5.94 6.15 4.40
C ALA A 62 -6.85 7.31 4.84
N VAL A 63 -7.77 7.72 3.98
CA VAL A 63 -8.68 8.84 4.23
C VAL A 63 -10.09 8.44 3.84
N VAL A 64 -11.07 8.75 4.70
CA VAL A 64 -12.48 8.64 4.36
C VAL A 64 -12.87 9.78 3.43
N ARG A 65 -13.44 9.46 2.27
CA ARG A 65 -14.00 10.44 1.32
C ARG A 65 -15.32 9.92 0.79
N GLY A 66 -16.39 10.70 0.99
CA GLY A 66 -17.72 10.29 0.61
C GLY A 66 -18.14 9.02 1.33
N ARG A 67 -18.43 7.96 0.58
CA ARG A 67 -18.84 6.64 1.09
C ARG A 67 -17.75 5.57 0.95
N GLY A 68 -16.49 5.96 1.01
CA GLY A 68 -15.38 5.03 0.84
C GLY A 68 -14.12 5.43 1.57
N VAL A 69 -13.21 4.47 1.71
CA VAL A 69 -11.87 4.68 2.22
C VAL A 69 -10.90 4.73 1.05
N HIS A 70 -10.15 5.82 0.93
CA HIS A 70 -9.18 6.05 -0.14
C HIS A 70 -7.76 5.91 0.40
N PHE A 71 -6.96 5.11 -0.28
CA PHE A 71 -5.54 4.94 -0.01
C PHE A 71 -4.73 5.72 -1.03
N SER A 72 -3.76 6.49 -0.57
CA SER A 72 -2.89 7.29 -1.44
C SER A 72 -1.46 7.37 -0.90
N SER A 73 -0.53 7.69 -1.79
CA SER A 73 0.85 8.00 -1.43
C SER A 73 1.37 9.13 -2.32
N PRO A 74 2.09 10.10 -1.78
CA PRO A 74 2.71 11.17 -2.57
C PRO A 74 3.96 10.68 -3.32
N LEU A 75 4.41 9.45 -3.12
CA LEU A 75 5.62 8.92 -3.75
C LEU A 75 5.27 8.28 -5.09
N PRO A 76 5.81 8.77 -6.21
CA PRO A 76 5.44 8.31 -7.55
C PRO A 76 5.77 6.84 -7.85
N TYR A 77 6.73 6.28 -7.12
CA TYR A 77 7.11 4.88 -7.29
C TYR A 77 6.24 3.90 -6.50
N THR A 78 5.36 4.37 -5.62
CA THR A 78 4.47 3.52 -4.80
C THR A 78 3.52 2.72 -5.68
N GLU A 79 2.85 3.38 -6.62
CA GLU A 79 1.95 2.74 -7.58
C GLU A 79 2.70 1.70 -8.43
N LEU A 80 3.86 2.07 -8.96
CA LEU A 80 4.68 1.18 -9.78
C LEU A 80 5.07 -0.11 -9.04
N HIS A 81 5.38 -0.03 -7.74
CA HIS A 81 5.65 -1.21 -6.94
C HIS A 81 4.38 -2.05 -6.70
N ASN A 82 3.26 -1.40 -6.47
CA ASN A 82 1.99 -2.07 -6.20
C ASN A 82 1.44 -2.81 -7.42
N THR A 83 1.51 -2.19 -8.60
CA THR A 83 0.96 -2.72 -9.86
C THR A 83 1.98 -3.48 -10.69
N GLY A 84 3.26 -3.16 -10.54
CA GLY A 84 4.32 -3.63 -11.43
C GLY A 84 4.22 -3.00 -12.82
N GLY A 85 4.99 -3.53 -13.75
CA GLY A 85 4.91 -3.11 -15.15
C GLY A 85 6.25 -2.73 -15.77
N LYS A 86 6.18 -2.28 -17.01
CA LYS A 86 7.33 -1.78 -17.78
C LYS A 86 7.29 -0.26 -17.81
N PHE A 87 8.44 0.36 -17.58
CA PHE A 87 8.58 1.81 -17.71
C PHE A 87 9.90 2.15 -18.40
N THR A 88 9.88 3.27 -19.11
CA THR A 88 11.07 3.79 -19.79
C THR A 88 11.72 4.87 -18.95
N GLN A 89 13.01 4.71 -18.69
CA GLN A 89 13.82 5.68 -17.98
C GLN A 89 14.82 6.30 -18.95
N THR A 90 14.84 7.62 -19.03
CA THR A 90 15.90 8.36 -19.74
C THR A 90 17.10 8.52 -18.83
N VAL A 91 18.23 7.99 -19.25
CA VAL A 91 19.53 8.22 -18.62
C VAL A 91 20.16 9.44 -19.28
N ARG A 92 20.45 10.47 -18.49
CA ARG A 92 21.15 11.67 -18.99
C ARG A 92 22.63 11.40 -19.18
N THR A 93 23.27 12.14 -20.07
CA THR A 93 24.72 12.10 -20.23
C THR A 93 25.43 12.38 -18.90
N HIS A 94 26.35 11.52 -18.52
CA HIS A 94 27.17 11.68 -17.31
C HIS A 94 28.51 10.97 -17.45
N SER A 95 29.49 11.39 -16.66
CA SER A 95 30.79 10.73 -16.57
C SER A 95 30.70 9.54 -15.60
N ARG A 96 31.43 8.47 -15.94
CA ARG A 96 31.52 7.28 -15.10
C ARG A 96 32.97 6.79 -15.07
N THR A 97 33.47 6.45 -13.89
CA THR A 97 34.82 5.90 -13.71
C THR A 97 34.72 4.37 -13.55
N ASN A 98 35.53 3.67 -14.35
CA ASN A 98 35.66 2.22 -14.21
C ASN A 98 36.47 1.91 -12.95
N LYS A 99 35.87 1.24 -11.99
CA LYS A 99 36.49 0.96 -10.68
C LYS A 99 37.73 0.06 -10.77
N ARG A 100 37.86 -0.76 -11.84
CA ARG A 100 39.01 -1.66 -12.03
C ARG A 100 40.17 -1.01 -12.70
N THR A 101 39.92 -0.12 -13.67
CA THR A 101 40.97 0.46 -14.50
C THR A 101 41.27 1.95 -14.18
N GLY A 102 40.44 2.58 -13.33
CA GLY A 102 40.52 4.02 -13.03
C GLY A 102 40.14 4.94 -14.20
N LYS A 103 39.90 4.43 -15.40
CA LYS A 103 39.58 5.23 -16.59
C LYS A 103 38.16 5.80 -16.48
N THR A 104 38.06 7.11 -16.76
CA THR A 104 36.76 7.80 -16.86
C THR A 104 36.29 7.81 -18.31
N TYR A 105 35.01 7.57 -18.52
CA TYR A 105 34.35 7.61 -19.83
C TYR A 105 32.99 8.27 -19.72
N THR A 106 32.50 8.81 -20.82
CA THR A 106 31.23 9.48 -20.90
C THR A 106 30.13 8.46 -21.31
N VAL A 107 29.09 8.34 -20.49
CA VAL A 107 27.87 7.64 -20.85
C VAL A 107 26.95 8.62 -21.57
N ARG A 108 26.64 8.37 -22.84
CA ARG A 108 25.72 9.20 -23.62
C ARG A 108 24.27 9.03 -23.15
N SER A 109 23.47 10.06 -23.35
CA SER A 109 22.04 9.99 -23.09
C SER A 109 21.41 8.86 -23.90
N HIS A 110 20.61 8.05 -23.24
CA HIS A 110 19.87 6.95 -23.86
C HIS A 110 18.60 6.61 -23.05
N SER A 111 17.64 6.01 -23.69
CA SER A 111 16.46 5.46 -23.03
C SER A 111 16.66 3.96 -22.77
N ARG A 112 16.24 3.52 -21.60
CA ARG A 112 16.22 2.09 -21.25
C ARG A 112 14.84 1.70 -20.71
N THR A 113 14.34 0.56 -21.15
CA THR A 113 13.14 -0.03 -20.60
C THR A 113 13.50 -0.87 -19.37
N MET A 114 12.81 -0.62 -18.28
CA MET A 114 12.93 -1.38 -17.04
C MET A 114 11.61 -2.09 -16.76
N GLU A 115 11.69 -3.30 -16.26
CA GLU A 115 10.55 -4.08 -15.80
C GLU A 115 10.57 -4.17 -14.29
N MET A 116 9.49 -3.69 -13.65
CA MET A 116 9.28 -3.79 -12.22
C MET A 116 8.32 -4.95 -11.94
N PRO A 117 8.74 -5.97 -11.19
CA PRO A 117 7.82 -7.03 -10.79
C PRO A 117 6.76 -6.45 -9.85
N GLN A 118 5.52 -6.87 -10.04
CA GLN A 118 4.44 -6.52 -9.13
C GLN A 118 4.77 -7.03 -7.72
N ARG A 119 4.61 -6.13 -6.75
CA ARG A 119 4.70 -6.40 -5.32
C ARG A 119 3.54 -5.69 -4.65
N GLN A 120 2.36 -6.23 -4.87
CA GLN A 120 1.12 -5.66 -4.35
C GLN A 120 1.16 -5.62 -2.82
N PHE A 121 0.74 -4.52 -2.25
CA PHE A 121 0.59 -4.32 -0.80
C PHE A 121 -0.74 -3.66 -0.44
N ILE A 122 -1.42 -3.06 -1.42
CA ILE A 122 -2.77 -2.50 -1.32
C ILE A 122 -3.60 -3.04 -2.47
N GLY A 123 -4.84 -3.39 -2.21
CA GLY A 123 -5.79 -3.83 -3.22
C GLY A 123 -6.90 -4.69 -2.64
N ASP A 124 -7.79 -5.16 -3.51
CA ASP A 124 -8.85 -6.08 -3.12
C ASP A 124 -8.33 -7.52 -2.96
N SER A 125 -8.92 -8.22 -2.00
CA SER A 125 -8.68 -9.65 -1.78
C SER A 125 -9.82 -10.24 -0.95
N PRO A 126 -9.95 -11.59 -0.93
CA PRO A 126 -10.92 -12.24 -0.05
C PRO A 126 -10.77 -11.88 1.44
N GLU A 127 -9.54 -11.61 1.89
CA GLU A 127 -9.26 -11.18 3.26
C GLU A 127 -9.81 -9.77 3.53
N VAL A 128 -9.60 -8.83 2.61
CA VAL A 128 -10.15 -7.48 2.68
C VAL A 128 -11.67 -7.49 2.69
N GLN A 129 -12.28 -8.30 1.81
CA GLN A 129 -13.73 -8.42 1.74
C GLN A 129 -14.34 -9.03 3.01
N ARG A 130 -13.68 -10.03 3.61
CA ARG A 130 -14.11 -10.61 4.89
C ARG A 130 -14.03 -9.58 6.03
N ALA A 131 -12.91 -8.87 6.14
CA ALA A 131 -12.72 -7.82 7.13
C ALA A 131 -13.79 -6.72 6.99
N ALA A 132 -14.03 -6.24 5.77
CA ALA A 132 -15.04 -5.24 5.51
C ALA A 132 -16.45 -5.70 5.91
N LYS A 133 -16.83 -6.95 5.58
CA LYS A 133 -18.13 -7.53 5.98
C LYS A 133 -18.25 -7.65 7.49
N GLN A 134 -17.20 -8.06 8.17
CA GLN A 134 -17.18 -8.17 9.62
C GLN A 134 -17.36 -6.80 10.28
N ILE A 135 -16.62 -5.78 9.85
CA ILE A 135 -16.73 -4.40 10.37
C ILE A 135 -18.18 -3.88 10.20
N VAL A 136 -18.78 -4.07 9.02
CA VAL A 136 -20.17 -3.69 8.78
C VAL A 136 -21.10 -4.41 9.76
N HIS A 137 -20.95 -5.72 9.92
CA HIS A 137 -21.79 -6.52 10.80
C HIS A 137 -21.69 -6.06 12.27
N GLU A 138 -20.48 -5.88 12.78
CA GLU A 138 -20.24 -5.45 14.16
C GLU A 138 -20.83 -4.07 14.44
N ASN A 139 -20.66 -3.12 13.53
CA ASN A 139 -21.24 -1.78 13.67
C ASN A 139 -22.77 -1.80 13.62
N ILE A 140 -23.38 -2.63 12.75
CA ILE A 140 -24.83 -2.77 12.67
C ILE A 140 -25.39 -3.38 13.95
N VAL A 141 -24.79 -4.43 14.47
CA VAL A 141 -25.21 -5.06 15.73
C VAL A 141 -25.12 -4.05 16.88
N GLY A 142 -23.98 -3.37 17.02
CA GLY A 142 -23.81 -2.35 18.05
C GLY A 142 -24.81 -1.19 17.94
N PHE A 143 -25.15 -0.78 16.73
CA PHE A 143 -26.16 0.24 16.49
C PHE A 143 -27.55 -0.17 16.99
N PHE A 144 -28.00 -1.40 16.66
CA PHE A 144 -29.30 -1.92 17.10
C PHE A 144 -29.33 -2.20 18.60
N ASP A 145 -28.24 -2.65 19.19
CA ASP A 145 -28.14 -2.84 20.65
C ASP A 145 -28.30 -1.51 21.40
N ASN A 146 -27.69 -0.44 20.89
CA ASN A 146 -27.82 0.89 21.47
C ASN A 146 -29.25 1.43 21.31
N LEU A 147 -29.85 1.27 20.14
CA LEU A 147 -31.23 1.65 19.89
C LEU A 147 -32.21 0.91 20.82
N ALA A 148 -32.01 -0.40 21.03
CA ALA A 148 -32.85 -1.19 21.93
C ALA A 148 -32.72 -0.75 23.41
N LYS A 149 -31.54 -0.30 23.83
CA LYS A 149 -31.32 0.26 25.19
C LYS A 149 -32.07 1.58 25.37
N GLU A 150 -32.05 2.47 24.36
CA GLU A 150 -32.77 3.76 24.42
C GLU A 150 -34.28 3.58 24.48
N ILE A 151 -34.85 2.62 23.76
CA ILE A 151 -36.29 2.34 23.75
C ILE A 151 -36.80 1.78 25.08
N ARG A 152 -35.91 1.14 25.88
CA ARG A 152 -36.28 0.56 27.17
C ARG A 152 -36.21 1.53 28.34
N GLN A 153 -35.70 2.74 28.13
CA GLN A 153 -35.69 3.84 29.10
C GLN A 153 -36.91 4.75 28.95
#